data_a66db5ccdba454e54b083ce89862774b
#
_entry.id   a66db5ccdba454e54b083ce89862774b
#
_cell.length_a   1.000
_cell.length_b   1.000
_cell.length_c   1.000
_cell.angle_alpha   90.00
_cell.angle_beta   90.00
_cell.angle_gamma   90.00
#
_symmetry.space_group_name_H-M   'P 1'
#
loop_
_entity.id
_entity.type
_entity.pdbx_description
1 polymer ?
#
loop_
_entity_poly.entity_id
_entity_poly.type
_entity_poly.pdbx_seq_one_letter_code
_entity_poly.pdbx_strand_id
1 'polypeptide(L)'
;MIYNFVPRYLVMTGIAAGTDSGKMNYGDVVVATTAWDYRAGKDVREEERSEHINTIKPFTIETSFINWVRELSKDEESLRKISDDFQGKKPETKLKLLHGSVVSGASVVTDEEIVKGILKEQSRDILALEMEIYGVYYAANWAIKPRPKFVAIKSISDFADAHKMDDFHQYASYTSAKVFEKLAKDYFDYDF
;
A
#
# COMPACT_ATOMS: atom_id res chain seq x y z
N MET A 1 12.84 -12.11 11.83
CA MET A 1 13.11 -10.66 12.04
C MET A 1 12.41 -10.14 13.30
N ILE A 2 11.08 -10.09 13.40
CA ILE A 2 10.35 -9.51 14.54
C ILE A 2 10.76 -10.17 15.87
N TYR A 3 10.81 -11.49 15.90
CA TYR A 3 11.19 -12.25 17.11
C TYR A 3 12.62 -11.95 17.61
N ASN A 4 13.58 -11.78 16.68
CA ASN A 4 14.99 -11.62 17.06
C ASN A 4 15.36 -10.17 17.43
N PHE A 5 14.69 -9.19 16.83
CA PHE A 5 15.04 -7.77 16.98
C PHE A 5 14.06 -6.99 17.83
N VAL A 6 12.85 -7.53 18.06
CA VAL A 6 11.77 -6.88 18.81
C VAL A 6 11.62 -5.39 18.43
N PRO A 7 11.44 -5.08 17.12
CA PRO A 7 11.44 -3.70 16.66
C PRO A 7 10.23 -2.94 17.19
N ARG A 8 10.41 -1.66 17.50
CA ARG A 8 9.31 -0.76 17.88
C ARG A 8 8.40 -0.45 16.69
N TYR A 9 9.00 -0.27 15.52
CA TYR A 9 8.32 -0.01 14.26
C TYR A 9 8.69 -1.06 13.23
N LEU A 10 7.71 -1.52 12.48
CA LEU A 10 7.89 -2.36 11.30
C LEU A 10 7.31 -1.61 10.10
N VAL A 11 8.18 -1.17 9.22
CA VAL A 11 7.79 -0.41 8.04
C VAL A 11 8.11 -1.18 6.77
N MET A 12 7.16 -1.23 5.86
CA MET A 12 7.34 -1.79 4.53
C MET A 12 7.22 -0.66 3.51
N THR A 13 8.23 -0.46 2.69
CA THR A 13 8.20 0.44 1.53
C THR A 13 8.20 -0.36 0.25
N GLY A 14 7.75 0.22 -0.85
CA GLY A 14 7.77 -0.43 -2.17
C GLY A 14 6.79 0.21 -3.14
N ILE A 15 6.38 -0.58 -4.13
CA ILE A 15 5.49 -0.16 -5.20
C ILE A 15 4.19 -0.97 -5.19
N ALA A 16 3.16 -0.46 -5.86
CA ALA A 16 1.87 -1.12 -5.99
C ALA A 16 1.16 -0.69 -7.28
N ALA A 17 0.21 -1.50 -7.72
CA ALA A 17 -0.69 -1.12 -8.80
C ALA A 17 -1.87 -0.31 -8.25
N GLY A 18 -2.11 0.87 -8.80
CA GLY A 18 -3.28 1.71 -8.47
C GLY A 18 -4.57 1.15 -9.08
N THR A 19 -5.70 1.44 -8.44
CA THR A 19 -7.02 0.95 -8.89
C THR A 19 -7.76 1.94 -9.79
N ASP A 20 -7.35 3.21 -9.84
CA ASP A 20 -8.08 4.26 -10.56
C ASP A 20 -7.11 5.34 -11.09
N SER A 21 -6.76 5.24 -12.38
CA SER A 21 -5.89 6.19 -13.07
C SER A 21 -6.50 7.59 -13.26
N GLY A 22 -7.81 7.74 -13.03
CA GLY A 22 -8.47 9.05 -13.03
C GLY A 22 -8.28 9.83 -11.72
N LYS A 23 -7.91 9.14 -10.63
CA LYS A 23 -7.73 9.75 -9.30
C LYS A 23 -6.30 9.78 -8.82
N MET A 24 -5.49 8.85 -9.28
CA MET A 24 -4.08 8.67 -8.88
C MET A 24 -3.16 8.79 -10.08
N ASN A 25 -1.91 9.14 -9.82
CA ASN A 25 -0.86 9.23 -10.82
C ASN A 25 0.30 8.29 -10.48
N TYR A 26 1.14 8.00 -11.47
CA TYR A 26 2.41 7.32 -11.22
C TYR A 26 3.22 8.09 -10.17
N GLY A 27 3.80 7.38 -9.23
CA GLY A 27 4.58 7.96 -8.14
C GLY A 27 3.76 8.45 -6.95
N ASP A 28 2.43 8.61 -7.04
CA ASP A 28 1.59 8.91 -5.88
C ASP A 28 1.78 7.85 -4.81
N VAL A 29 1.93 8.28 -3.56
CA VAL A 29 2.22 7.38 -2.44
C VAL A 29 0.93 7.05 -1.70
N VAL A 30 0.72 5.76 -1.45
CA VAL A 30 -0.42 5.24 -0.68
C VAL A 30 0.10 4.63 0.61
N VAL A 31 -0.38 5.12 1.75
CA VAL A 31 -0.20 4.47 3.04
C VAL A 31 -1.36 3.52 3.29
N ALA A 32 -1.06 2.25 3.43
CA ALA A 32 -2.06 1.20 3.66
C ALA A 32 -2.60 1.29 5.09
N THR A 33 -3.70 2.00 5.29
CA THR A 33 -4.34 2.08 6.62
C THR A 33 -5.02 0.79 7.00
N THR A 34 -5.49 0.04 6.01
CA THR A 34 -6.10 -1.28 6.17
C THR A 34 -5.64 -2.17 5.03
N ALA A 35 -5.33 -3.42 5.35
CA ALA A 35 -4.96 -4.40 4.34
C ALA A 35 -5.61 -5.77 4.58
N TRP A 36 -5.97 -6.46 3.50
CA TRP A 36 -6.44 -7.85 3.53
C TRP A 36 -6.01 -8.61 2.28
N ASP A 37 -6.08 -9.94 2.34
CA ASP A 37 -5.89 -10.80 1.18
C ASP A 37 -7.21 -10.87 0.39
N TYR A 38 -7.21 -10.35 -0.84
CA TYR A 38 -8.40 -10.31 -1.68
C TYR A 38 -8.79 -11.68 -2.24
N ARG A 39 -7.93 -12.68 -2.12
CA ARG A 39 -8.18 -14.07 -2.50
C ARG A 39 -8.53 -14.97 -1.33
N ALA A 40 -8.50 -14.45 -0.09
CA ALA A 40 -8.88 -15.24 1.07
C ALA A 40 -10.36 -15.58 1.02
N GLY A 41 -10.68 -16.88 1.06
CA GLY A 41 -12.04 -17.36 0.97
C GLY A 41 -12.11 -18.87 0.91
N LYS A 42 -13.22 -19.38 0.43
CA LYS A 42 -13.42 -20.78 0.11
C LYS A 42 -14.06 -20.95 -1.26
N ASP A 43 -13.61 -21.94 -1.98
CA ASP A 43 -14.26 -22.39 -3.20
C ASP A 43 -15.38 -23.35 -2.83
N VAL A 44 -16.59 -23.03 -3.27
CA VAL A 44 -17.77 -23.88 -3.08
C VAL A 44 -18.22 -24.35 -4.44
N ARG A 45 -18.53 -25.63 -4.56
CA ARG A 45 -19.10 -26.22 -5.77
C ARG A 45 -20.55 -26.53 -5.50
N GLU A 46 -21.45 -25.88 -6.22
CA GLU A 46 -22.86 -26.18 -6.26
C GLU A 46 -23.21 -26.66 -7.66
N GLU A 47 -23.59 -27.96 -7.75
CA GLU A 47 -23.88 -28.65 -8.99
C GLU A 47 -22.75 -28.53 -10.03
N GLU A 48 -22.93 -27.73 -11.10
CA GLU A 48 -21.94 -27.53 -12.17
C GLU A 48 -21.19 -26.19 -12.06
N ARG A 49 -21.46 -25.35 -11.03
CA ARG A 49 -20.82 -24.04 -10.85
C ARG A 49 -19.85 -24.07 -9.67
N SER A 50 -18.68 -23.52 -9.90
CA SER A 50 -17.73 -23.22 -8.83
C SER A 50 -17.84 -21.74 -8.49
N GLU A 51 -18.04 -21.42 -7.23
CA GLU A 51 -18.12 -20.06 -6.72
C GLU A 51 -17.07 -19.84 -5.64
N HIS A 52 -16.36 -18.71 -5.71
CA HIS A 52 -15.43 -18.28 -4.67
C HIS A 52 -16.14 -17.35 -3.70
N ILE A 53 -16.28 -17.77 -2.44
CA ILE A 53 -16.86 -16.94 -1.38
C ILE A 53 -15.74 -16.25 -0.63
N ASN A 54 -15.60 -14.94 -0.82
CA ASN A 54 -14.58 -14.13 -0.17
C ASN A 54 -14.74 -14.07 1.35
N THR A 55 -13.63 -14.15 2.08
CA THR A 55 -13.57 -13.98 3.53
C THR A 55 -12.60 -12.88 3.87
N ILE A 56 -13.09 -11.65 4.02
CA ILE A 56 -12.27 -10.48 4.32
C ILE A 56 -11.86 -10.50 5.80
N LYS A 57 -10.55 -10.53 6.05
CA LYS A 57 -9.96 -10.41 7.41
C LYS A 57 -8.95 -9.27 7.42
N PRO A 58 -9.41 -8.03 7.63
CA PRO A 58 -8.54 -6.87 7.53
C PRO A 58 -7.65 -6.72 8.76
N PHE A 59 -6.43 -6.20 8.55
CA PHE A 59 -5.57 -5.62 9.58
C PHE A 59 -5.48 -4.12 9.37
N THR A 60 -5.61 -3.37 10.45
CA THR A 60 -5.60 -1.90 10.44
C THR A 60 -4.42 -1.40 11.26
N ILE A 61 -3.74 -0.35 10.76
CA ILE A 61 -2.64 0.31 11.46
C ILE A 61 -3.16 1.14 12.64
N GLU A 62 -2.25 1.55 13.52
CA GLU A 62 -2.60 2.44 14.63
C GLU A 62 -3.05 3.83 14.14
N THR A 63 -3.99 4.42 14.86
CA THR A 63 -4.54 5.76 14.56
C THR A 63 -3.46 6.85 14.52
N SER A 64 -2.37 6.71 15.28
CA SER A 64 -1.24 7.64 15.24
C SER A 64 -0.65 7.77 13.84
N PHE A 65 -0.42 6.65 13.13
CA PHE A 65 0.05 6.68 11.76
C PHE A 65 -0.91 7.40 10.82
N ILE A 66 -2.22 7.14 10.97
CA ILE A 66 -3.24 7.78 10.13
C ILE A 66 -3.18 9.31 10.31
N ASN A 67 -3.03 9.78 11.54
CA ASN A 67 -2.93 11.21 11.83
C ASN A 67 -1.65 11.82 11.24
N TRP A 68 -0.50 11.18 11.40
CA TRP A 68 0.77 11.63 10.82
C TRP A 68 0.70 11.73 9.30
N VAL A 69 0.12 10.73 8.66
CA VAL A 69 -0.05 10.73 7.19
C VAL A 69 -0.99 11.85 6.75
N ARG A 70 -2.09 12.10 7.49
CA ARG A 70 -3.00 13.22 7.20
C ARG A 70 -2.32 14.57 7.31
N GLU A 71 -1.45 14.77 8.29
CA GLU A 71 -0.70 16.02 8.40
C GLU A 71 0.33 16.14 7.26
N LEU A 72 1.11 15.09 6.99
CA LEU A 72 2.08 15.13 5.89
C LEU A 72 1.42 15.29 4.52
N SER A 73 0.20 14.75 4.32
CA SER A 73 -0.51 14.89 3.05
C SER A 73 -0.91 16.33 2.71
N LYS A 74 -0.94 17.23 3.71
CA LYS A 74 -1.22 18.67 3.54
C LYS A 74 0.06 19.47 3.30
N ASP A 75 1.22 18.90 3.55
CA ASP A 75 2.53 19.55 3.35
C ASP A 75 2.96 19.45 1.88
N GLU A 76 2.30 20.25 1.03
CA GLU A 76 2.57 20.28 -0.41
C GLU A 76 4.03 20.65 -0.71
N GLU A 77 4.68 21.45 0.13
CA GLU A 77 6.08 21.86 -0.07
C GLU A 77 7.02 20.67 0.10
N SER A 78 6.86 19.90 1.16
CA SER A 78 7.64 18.67 1.38
C SER A 78 7.42 17.65 0.27
N LEU A 79 6.17 17.42 -0.15
CA LEU A 79 5.87 16.50 -1.24
C LEU A 79 6.47 16.96 -2.57
N ARG A 80 6.37 18.26 -2.87
CA ARG A 80 7.00 18.85 -4.06
C ARG A 80 8.52 18.67 -4.01
N LYS A 81 9.15 18.95 -2.88
CA LYS A 81 10.59 18.77 -2.71
C LYS A 81 11.02 17.33 -2.93
N ILE A 82 10.30 16.35 -2.38
CA ILE A 82 10.55 14.92 -2.64
C ILE A 82 10.53 14.64 -4.15
N SER A 83 9.53 15.14 -4.86
CA SER A 83 9.45 14.95 -6.32
C SER A 83 10.56 15.66 -7.08
N ASP A 84 10.93 16.89 -6.69
CA ASP A 84 11.93 17.70 -7.39
C ASP A 84 13.36 17.19 -7.18
N ASP A 85 13.66 16.60 -6.02
CA ASP A 85 14.98 16.02 -5.70
C ASP A 85 15.27 14.73 -6.50
N PHE A 86 14.29 14.11 -7.15
CA PHE A 86 14.50 12.91 -7.95
C PHE A 86 15.25 13.23 -9.25
N GLN A 87 16.34 12.52 -9.48
CA GLN A 87 17.20 12.68 -10.67
C GLN A 87 16.90 11.56 -11.69
N GLY A 88 15.76 11.63 -12.37
CA GLY A 88 15.37 10.62 -13.36
C GLY A 88 14.05 10.95 -14.04
N LYS A 89 13.53 10.00 -14.81
CA LYS A 89 12.23 10.14 -15.46
C LYS A 89 11.12 10.11 -14.42
N LYS A 90 10.34 11.18 -14.34
CA LYS A 90 9.18 11.30 -13.46
C LYS A 90 7.96 11.84 -14.22
N PRO A 91 6.74 11.59 -13.73
CA PRO A 91 5.55 12.19 -14.33
C PRO A 91 5.53 13.71 -14.09
N GLU A 92 4.83 14.44 -14.96
CA GLU A 92 4.64 15.90 -14.82
C GLU A 92 3.62 16.26 -13.75
N THR A 93 2.95 15.29 -13.16
CA THR A 93 1.93 15.46 -12.14
C THR A 93 2.52 15.77 -10.77
N LYS A 94 1.78 16.48 -9.93
CA LYS A 94 2.16 16.70 -8.53
C LYS A 94 2.09 15.39 -7.76
N LEU A 95 3.12 15.13 -6.95
CA LEU A 95 3.15 14.02 -6.02
C LEU A 95 2.08 14.19 -4.94
N LYS A 96 1.25 13.16 -4.75
CA LYS A 96 0.23 13.10 -3.69
C LYS A 96 0.59 12.03 -2.68
N LEU A 97 0.22 12.27 -1.43
CA LEU A 97 0.22 11.27 -0.37
C LEU A 97 -1.23 10.93 -0.01
N LEU A 98 -1.60 9.71 -0.27
CA LEU A 98 -2.93 9.14 -0.04
C LEU A 98 -2.88 8.13 1.11
N HIS A 99 -4.01 7.83 1.69
CA HIS A 99 -4.14 6.76 2.68
C HIS A 99 -5.47 6.05 2.53
N GLY A 100 -5.47 4.75 2.67
CA GLY A 100 -6.68 3.95 2.50
C GLY A 100 -6.41 2.45 2.48
N SER A 101 -7.38 1.71 1.96
CA SER A 101 -7.29 0.27 1.86
C SER A 101 -6.37 -0.16 0.73
N VAL A 102 -5.51 -1.13 1.00
CA VAL A 102 -4.67 -1.81 0.01
C VAL A 102 -4.89 -3.31 0.13
N VAL A 103 -5.01 -4.01 -0.98
CA VAL A 103 -5.23 -5.44 -0.96
C VAL A 103 -4.04 -6.22 -1.50
N SER A 104 -3.76 -7.35 -0.87
CA SER A 104 -2.67 -8.23 -1.27
C SER A 104 -3.21 -9.48 -1.97
N GLY A 105 -2.41 -9.99 -2.91
CA GLY A 105 -2.68 -11.28 -3.54
C GLY A 105 -1.41 -11.89 -4.11
N ALA A 106 -1.33 -13.21 -4.19
CA ALA A 106 -0.13 -13.93 -4.57
C ALA A 106 0.23 -13.88 -6.08
N SER A 107 -0.49 -13.09 -6.87
CA SER A 107 -0.24 -12.97 -8.31
C SER A 107 -0.32 -11.52 -8.79
N VAL A 108 0.51 -11.20 -9.77
CA VAL A 108 0.42 -9.92 -10.47
C VAL A 108 -0.89 -9.87 -11.24
N VAL A 109 -1.67 -8.82 -11.05
CA VAL A 109 -2.89 -8.55 -11.80
C VAL A 109 -2.54 -7.61 -12.96
N THR A 110 -2.88 -8.02 -14.18
CA THR A 110 -2.68 -7.24 -15.42
C THR A 110 -3.97 -7.12 -16.23
N ASP A 111 -5.09 -7.34 -15.58
CA ASP A 111 -6.42 -7.35 -16.17
C ASP A 111 -7.36 -6.44 -15.38
N GLU A 112 -7.80 -5.35 -16.02
CA GLU A 112 -8.71 -4.38 -15.42
C GLU A 112 -10.04 -4.99 -14.98
N GLU A 113 -10.54 -6.03 -15.64
CA GLU A 113 -11.81 -6.66 -15.27
C GLU A 113 -11.68 -7.39 -13.92
N ILE A 114 -10.51 -7.97 -13.64
CA ILE A 114 -10.23 -8.54 -12.32
C ILE A 114 -10.23 -7.45 -11.25
N VAL A 115 -9.60 -6.30 -11.52
CA VAL A 115 -9.60 -5.15 -10.60
C VAL A 115 -11.01 -4.65 -10.34
N LYS A 116 -11.80 -4.45 -11.40
CA LYS A 116 -13.21 -4.04 -11.30
C LYS A 116 -14.05 -5.04 -10.50
N GLY A 117 -13.80 -6.35 -10.68
CA GLY A 117 -14.43 -7.43 -9.91
C GLY A 117 -14.12 -7.28 -8.41
N ILE A 118 -12.85 -7.14 -8.04
CA ILE A 118 -12.43 -6.96 -6.65
C ILE A 118 -13.07 -5.71 -6.02
N LEU A 119 -13.06 -4.57 -6.74
CA LEU A 119 -13.69 -3.34 -6.28
C LEU A 119 -15.19 -3.47 -6.06
N LYS A 120 -15.88 -4.20 -6.94
CA LYS A 120 -17.31 -4.41 -6.85
C LYS A 120 -17.71 -5.36 -5.71
N GLU A 121 -16.95 -6.42 -5.52
CA GLU A 121 -17.29 -7.50 -4.58
C GLU A 121 -16.81 -7.23 -3.17
N GLN A 122 -15.69 -6.54 -3.00
CA GLN A 122 -15.06 -6.36 -1.69
C GLN A 122 -15.16 -4.95 -1.15
N SER A 123 -14.62 -3.95 -1.85
CA SER A 123 -14.74 -2.55 -1.45
C SER A 123 -14.38 -1.61 -2.60
N ARG A 124 -15.17 -0.55 -2.78
CA ARG A 124 -14.90 0.51 -3.76
C ARG A 124 -13.77 1.45 -3.33
N ASP A 125 -13.36 1.40 -2.06
CA ASP A 125 -12.37 2.30 -1.46
C ASP A 125 -10.96 1.71 -1.46
N ILE A 126 -10.74 0.61 -2.20
CA ILE A 126 -9.42 0.04 -2.40
C ILE A 126 -8.63 0.97 -3.30
N LEU A 127 -7.48 1.46 -2.82
CA LEU A 127 -6.61 2.37 -3.57
C LEU A 127 -5.57 1.64 -4.41
N ALA A 128 -5.08 0.50 -3.93
CA ALA A 128 -4.03 -0.23 -4.62
C ALA A 128 -4.07 -1.73 -4.37
N LEU A 129 -3.44 -2.47 -5.30
CA LEU A 129 -3.18 -3.90 -5.21
C LEU A 129 -1.66 -4.13 -5.18
N GLU A 130 -1.23 -5.11 -4.39
CA GLU A 130 0.17 -5.53 -4.30
C GLU A 130 0.26 -6.99 -3.80
N MET A 131 1.42 -7.47 -3.34
CA MET A 131 1.59 -8.91 -3.12
C MET A 131 1.99 -9.30 -1.69
N GLU A 132 2.34 -8.37 -0.78
CA GLU A 132 3.04 -8.71 0.47
C GLU A 132 2.48 -8.05 1.75
N ILE A 133 1.80 -6.90 1.67
CA ILE A 133 1.39 -6.10 2.85
C ILE A 133 0.57 -6.93 3.84
N TYR A 134 -0.38 -7.71 3.36
CA TYR A 134 -1.21 -8.54 4.24
C TYR A 134 -0.37 -9.48 5.08
N GLY A 135 0.62 -10.15 4.46
CA GLY A 135 1.53 -11.04 5.18
C GLY A 135 2.37 -10.34 6.24
N VAL A 136 2.85 -9.13 5.93
CA VAL A 136 3.61 -8.29 6.89
C VAL A 136 2.73 -7.85 8.05
N TYR A 137 1.51 -7.38 7.79
CA TYR A 137 0.55 -6.96 8.80
C TYR A 137 0.10 -8.15 9.67
N TYR A 138 -0.16 -9.29 9.04
CA TYR A 138 -0.45 -10.54 9.75
C TYR A 138 0.68 -10.90 10.72
N ALA A 139 1.92 -10.95 10.24
CA ALA A 139 3.07 -11.32 11.06
C ALA A 139 3.29 -10.34 12.23
N ALA A 140 3.13 -9.03 11.99
CA ALA A 140 3.27 -8.01 13.03
C ALA A 140 2.15 -8.13 14.09
N ASN A 141 0.91 -8.29 13.65
CA ASN A 141 -0.25 -8.39 14.54
C ASN A 141 -0.23 -9.63 15.44
N TRP A 142 0.33 -10.75 14.94
CA TRP A 142 0.42 -12.00 15.69
C TRP A 142 1.78 -12.23 16.36
N ALA A 143 2.69 -11.23 16.30
CA ALA A 143 3.96 -11.31 16.98
C ALA A 143 3.81 -11.41 18.52
N ILE A 144 4.81 -11.99 19.17
CA ILE A 144 4.91 -12.01 20.64
C ILE A 144 5.06 -10.55 21.12
N LYS A 145 4.43 -10.24 22.25
CA LYS A 145 4.52 -8.90 22.86
C LYS A 145 5.95 -8.63 23.41
N PRO A 146 6.44 -7.38 23.32
CA PRO A 146 5.79 -6.22 22.72
C PRO A 146 5.73 -6.32 21.19
N ARG A 147 4.55 -6.04 20.61
CA ARG A 147 4.37 -6.08 19.17
C ARG A 147 4.86 -4.79 18.52
N PRO A 148 5.45 -4.85 17.32
CA PRO A 148 5.79 -3.64 16.59
C PRO A 148 4.54 -2.89 16.16
N LYS A 149 4.61 -1.57 16.16
CA LYS A 149 3.72 -0.74 15.36
C LYS A 149 4.08 -0.94 13.89
N PHE A 150 3.10 -1.20 13.02
CA PHE A 150 3.38 -1.53 11.64
C PHE A 150 2.67 -0.59 10.68
N VAL A 151 3.31 -0.32 9.54
CA VAL A 151 2.77 0.48 8.45
C VAL A 151 3.41 0.08 7.12
N ALA A 152 2.63 0.11 6.05
CA ALA A 152 3.16 -0.05 4.70
C ALA A 152 2.91 1.22 3.88
N ILE A 153 3.92 1.61 3.11
CA ILE A 153 3.99 2.80 2.28
C ILE A 153 4.36 2.35 0.89
N LYS A 154 3.41 2.35 -0.02
CA LYS A 154 3.60 1.92 -1.41
C LYS A 154 3.39 3.09 -2.35
N SER A 155 4.13 3.13 -3.44
CA SER A 155 3.93 4.14 -4.48
C SER A 155 3.40 3.51 -5.75
N ILE A 156 2.55 4.23 -6.46
CA ILE A 156 1.89 3.73 -7.67
C ILE A 156 2.91 3.63 -8.80
N SER A 157 3.15 2.40 -9.26
CA SER A 157 4.05 2.09 -10.37
C SER A 157 3.32 1.75 -11.67
N ASP A 158 2.12 1.26 -11.57
CA ASP A 158 1.24 0.88 -12.67
C ASP A 158 -0.23 0.90 -12.25
N PHE A 159 -1.15 0.58 -13.15
CA PHE A 159 -2.60 0.53 -12.89
C PHE A 159 -3.20 -0.85 -13.17
N ALA A 160 -2.39 -1.90 -13.07
CA ALA A 160 -2.81 -3.29 -13.31
C ALA A 160 -3.45 -3.49 -14.70
N ASP A 161 -3.04 -2.71 -15.69
CA ASP A 161 -3.49 -2.78 -17.06
C ASP A 161 -2.49 -3.53 -17.96
N ALA A 162 -2.90 -3.84 -19.20
CA ALA A 162 -2.05 -4.51 -20.19
C ALA A 162 -0.92 -3.61 -20.73
N HIS A 163 -0.93 -2.31 -20.44
CA HIS A 163 0.05 -1.32 -20.90
C HIS A 163 1.11 -1.00 -19.85
N LYS A 164 1.56 -2.01 -19.08
CA LYS A 164 2.64 -1.85 -18.10
C LYS A 164 3.83 -1.13 -18.72
N MET A 165 4.07 0.08 -18.26
CA MET A 165 5.30 0.82 -18.55
C MET A 165 6.17 0.83 -17.29
N ASP A 166 7.31 0.14 -17.34
CA ASP A 166 8.29 0.13 -16.23
C ASP A 166 8.99 1.50 -16.05
N ASP A 167 8.57 2.48 -16.83
CA ASP A 167 9.17 3.81 -16.92
C ASP A 167 9.23 4.56 -15.58
N PHE A 168 8.29 4.31 -14.69
CA PHE A 168 8.18 5.02 -13.42
C PHE A 168 8.49 4.17 -12.18
N HIS A 169 8.93 2.92 -12.33
CA HIS A 169 9.26 2.05 -11.19
C HIS A 169 10.34 2.65 -10.29
N GLN A 170 11.38 3.27 -10.87
CA GLN A 170 12.44 3.91 -10.10
C GLN A 170 11.90 5.12 -9.31
N TYR A 171 11.05 5.94 -9.96
CA TYR A 171 10.42 7.07 -9.30
C TYR A 171 9.48 6.62 -8.17
N ALA A 172 8.64 5.63 -8.43
CA ALA A 172 7.74 5.07 -7.42
C ALA A 172 8.51 4.49 -6.22
N SER A 173 9.56 3.70 -6.47
CA SER A 173 10.42 3.19 -5.39
C SER A 173 11.06 4.30 -4.57
N TYR A 174 11.52 5.36 -5.23
CA TYR A 174 12.11 6.53 -4.58
C TYR A 174 11.08 7.28 -3.72
N THR A 175 9.89 7.59 -4.26
CA THR A 175 8.88 8.36 -3.53
C THR A 175 8.38 7.63 -2.29
N SER A 176 8.15 6.31 -2.37
CA SER A 176 7.77 5.51 -1.20
C SER A 176 8.83 5.54 -0.10
N ALA A 177 10.11 5.43 -0.47
CA ALA A 177 11.23 5.49 0.48
C ALA A 177 11.40 6.90 1.09
N LYS A 178 11.23 7.97 0.30
CA LYS A 178 11.37 9.35 0.77
C LYS A 178 10.21 9.80 1.66
N VAL A 179 9.00 9.37 1.37
CA VAL A 179 7.86 9.58 2.27
C VAL A 179 8.07 8.85 3.59
N PHE A 180 8.58 7.61 3.56
CA PHE A 180 8.98 6.92 4.79
C PHE A 180 10.05 7.70 5.57
N GLU A 181 11.12 8.14 4.91
CA GLU A 181 12.19 8.93 5.56
C GLU A 181 11.62 10.18 6.24
N LYS A 182 10.72 10.90 5.59
CA LYS A 182 10.06 12.09 6.13
C LYS A 182 9.18 11.75 7.34
N LEU A 183 8.32 10.73 7.21
CA LEU A 183 7.49 10.28 8.33
C LEU A 183 8.32 9.82 9.52
N ALA A 184 9.40 9.08 9.28
CA ALA A 184 10.27 8.61 10.34
C ALA A 184 10.96 9.76 11.06
N LYS A 185 11.49 10.75 10.33
CA LYS A 185 12.16 11.90 10.92
C LYS A 185 11.25 12.80 11.73
N ASP A 186 10.02 13.02 11.27
CA ASP A 186 9.14 14.03 11.86
C ASP A 186 8.26 13.48 12.98
N TYR A 187 7.92 12.17 12.95
CA TYR A 187 6.86 11.64 13.79
C TYR A 187 7.20 10.39 14.58
N PHE A 188 8.26 9.65 14.20
CA PHE A 188 8.59 8.45 14.96
C PHE A 188 9.28 8.87 16.28
N ASP A 189 8.82 8.26 17.33
CA ASP A 189 9.38 8.42 18.66
C ASP A 189 10.56 7.43 18.81
N TYR A 190 11.75 7.97 18.97
CA TYR A 190 13.01 7.24 19.16
C TYR A 190 13.49 7.21 20.63
N ASP A 191 12.78 7.89 21.54
CA ASP A 191 13.14 7.88 22.94
C ASP A 191 12.86 6.49 23.55
N PHE A 192 13.88 5.95 24.22
CA PHE A 192 13.87 4.62 24.85
C PHE A 192 13.53 4.70 26.32
#